data_308ecf86d453d82259a710257f60d134
#
_entry.id   308ecf86d453d82259a710257f60d134
#
_cell.length_a   1.000
_cell.length_b   1.000
_cell.length_c   1.000
_cell.angle_alpha   90.00
_cell.angle_beta   90.00
_cell.angle_gamma   90.00
#
_symmetry.space_group_name_H-M   'P 1'
#
loop_
_entity.id
_entity.type
_entity.pdbx_description
1 polymer ?
#
loop_
_entity_poly.entity_id
_entity_poly.type
_entity_poly.pdbx_seq_one_letter_code
_entity_poly.pdbx_strand_id
1 'polypeptide(L)'
;MNIQEYDIMNEIAESGYENQRILTEKTGYSLGKVNQSLNELIQKEYLTKEYQLTEKAEAEFEKKAPKNAIILAAGYGIRMMPMNREVPKGLIDGEPLIERLIRQLHEAGIFQIDIIVGFMKEQYEYLIDEYQVNLIVNREYAQYNNLHSLALAKDNISNTYIIPCDVWCEQNPFSKRELYSWYMVTDLVDDERDV
;
A
#
# COMPACT_ATOMS: atom_id res chain seq x y z
N MET A 1 6.63 -16.03 13.51
CA MET A 1 7.57 -14.91 13.39
C MET A 1 6.94 -13.68 14.05
N ASN A 2 7.68 -12.95 14.88
CA ASN A 2 7.22 -11.71 15.49
C ASN A 2 7.62 -10.48 14.65
N ILE A 3 7.15 -9.29 15.05
CA ILE A 3 7.41 -8.04 14.32
C ILE A 3 8.91 -7.78 14.15
N GLN A 4 9.69 -7.85 15.23
CA GLN A 4 11.11 -7.54 15.19
C GLN A 4 11.89 -8.53 14.32
N GLU A 5 11.54 -9.79 14.35
CA GLU A 5 12.15 -10.80 13.46
C GLU A 5 11.86 -10.49 11.99
N TYR A 6 10.63 -10.08 11.69
CA TYR A 6 10.24 -9.73 10.32
C TYR A 6 10.96 -8.47 9.83
N ASP A 7 10.99 -7.42 10.63
CA ASP A 7 11.64 -6.15 10.27
C ASP A 7 13.13 -6.35 10.01
N ILE A 8 13.82 -7.14 10.86
CA ILE A 8 15.23 -7.48 10.66
C ILE A 8 15.43 -8.33 9.40
N MET A 9 14.56 -9.31 9.17
CA MET A 9 14.60 -10.13 7.96
C MET A 9 14.34 -9.30 6.70
N ASN A 10 13.38 -8.35 6.77
CA ASN A 10 13.08 -7.44 5.68
C ASN A 10 14.24 -6.49 5.39
N GLU A 11 14.88 -5.91 6.41
CA GLU A 11 16.06 -5.06 6.25
C GLU A 11 17.22 -5.81 5.58
N ILE A 12 17.44 -7.07 5.98
CA ILE A 12 18.44 -7.93 5.33
C ILE A 12 18.08 -8.22 3.88
N ALA A 13 16.79 -8.38 3.56
CA ALA A 13 16.31 -8.57 2.20
C ALA A 13 16.54 -7.36 1.29
N GLU A 14 16.41 -6.15 1.84
CA GLU A 14 16.55 -4.90 1.09
C GLU A 14 17.99 -4.45 0.90
N SER A 15 18.80 -4.58 1.94
CA SER A 15 20.15 -3.98 2.00
C SER A 15 21.27 -4.98 2.15
N GLY A 16 20.96 -6.27 2.36
CA GLY A 16 21.93 -7.27 2.78
C GLY A 16 22.32 -7.15 4.25
N TYR A 17 23.01 -8.16 4.76
CA TYR A 17 23.58 -8.13 6.10
C TYR A 17 25.00 -7.58 6.07
N GLU A 18 25.26 -6.49 6.79
CA GLU A 18 26.60 -5.96 7.00
C GLU A 18 27.10 -6.28 8.42
N ASN A 19 26.42 -5.78 9.44
CA ASN A 19 26.67 -6.08 10.84
C ASN A 19 25.48 -5.70 11.72
N GLN A 20 25.48 -6.14 12.99
CA GLN A 20 24.38 -5.91 13.92
C GLN A 20 24.17 -4.42 14.29
N ARG A 21 25.21 -3.59 14.24
CA ARG A 21 25.09 -2.14 14.56
C ARG A 21 24.33 -1.41 13.48
N ILE A 22 24.60 -1.70 12.21
CA ILE A 22 23.86 -1.14 11.08
C ILE A 22 22.39 -1.57 11.14
N LEU A 23 22.10 -2.82 11.45
CA LEU A 23 20.72 -3.26 11.67
C LEU A 23 20.05 -2.51 12.84
N THR A 24 20.78 -2.20 13.91
CA THR A 24 20.27 -1.40 15.02
C THR A 24 19.91 0.02 14.57
N GLU A 25 20.77 0.65 13.77
CA GLU A 25 20.54 2.02 13.25
C GLU A 25 19.33 2.05 12.30
N LYS A 26 19.20 1.07 11.42
CA LYS A 26 18.13 1.02 10.43
C LYS A 26 16.77 0.61 11.01
N THR A 27 16.74 -0.34 11.94
CA THR A 27 15.49 -0.84 12.52
C THR A 27 15.07 -0.10 13.79
N GLY A 28 15.96 0.68 14.41
CA GLY A 28 15.73 1.35 15.70
C GLY A 28 15.70 0.41 16.92
N TYR A 29 15.98 -0.89 16.73
CA TYR A 29 16.00 -1.86 17.83
C TYR A 29 17.33 -1.82 18.59
N SER A 30 17.31 -2.18 19.88
CA SER A 30 18.54 -2.32 20.66
C SER A 30 19.40 -3.48 20.14
N LEU A 31 20.73 -3.36 20.33
CA LEU A 31 21.68 -4.41 19.90
C LEU A 31 21.36 -5.81 20.48
N GLY A 32 20.92 -5.85 21.74
CA GLY A 32 20.49 -7.10 22.37
C GLY A 32 19.27 -7.72 21.68
N LYS A 33 18.32 -6.88 21.26
CA LYS A 33 17.13 -7.34 20.53
C LYS A 33 17.47 -7.81 19.12
N VAL A 34 18.33 -7.07 18.41
CA VAL A 34 18.83 -7.49 17.09
C VAL A 34 19.54 -8.85 17.18
N ASN A 35 20.43 -9.01 18.15
CA ASN A 35 21.14 -10.29 18.36
C ASN A 35 20.18 -11.44 18.65
N GLN A 36 19.23 -11.23 19.56
CA GLN A 36 18.20 -12.23 19.87
C GLN A 36 17.42 -12.62 18.61
N SER A 37 16.91 -11.66 17.87
CA SER A 37 16.09 -11.91 16.67
C SER A 37 16.88 -12.63 15.58
N LEU A 38 18.15 -12.27 15.35
CA LEU A 38 19.02 -12.97 14.41
C LEU A 38 19.20 -14.45 14.79
N ASN A 39 19.45 -14.74 16.08
CA ASN A 39 19.59 -16.12 16.56
C ASN A 39 18.29 -16.91 16.38
N GLU A 40 17.14 -16.28 16.67
CA GLU A 40 15.83 -16.91 16.48
C GLU A 40 15.53 -17.16 15.01
N LEU A 41 15.88 -16.23 14.11
CA LEU A 41 15.74 -16.40 12.66
C LEU A 41 16.60 -17.54 12.11
N ILE A 42 17.83 -17.67 12.59
CA ILE A 42 18.71 -18.80 12.24
C ILE A 42 18.13 -20.12 12.77
N GLN A 43 17.69 -20.15 14.04
CA GLN A 43 17.09 -21.33 14.65
C GLN A 43 15.81 -21.78 13.93
N LYS A 44 15.02 -20.82 13.43
CA LYS A 44 13.80 -21.06 12.65
C LYS A 44 14.10 -21.34 11.17
N GLU A 45 15.35 -21.34 10.76
CA GLU A 45 15.79 -21.57 9.38
C GLU A 45 15.31 -20.52 8.37
N TYR A 46 15.07 -19.28 8.80
CA TYR A 46 14.83 -18.15 7.91
C TYR A 46 16.14 -17.51 7.43
N LEU A 47 17.20 -17.59 8.23
CA LEU A 47 18.54 -17.14 7.87
C LEU A 47 19.54 -18.30 7.96
N THR A 48 20.55 -18.26 7.10
CA THR A 48 21.76 -19.10 7.23
C THR A 48 22.64 -18.58 8.39
N LYS A 49 23.69 -19.35 8.76
CA LYS A 49 24.69 -18.89 9.75
C LYS A 49 25.46 -17.65 9.28
N GLU A 50 25.52 -17.44 7.99
CA GLU A 50 26.14 -16.30 7.33
C GLU A 50 25.15 -15.14 7.14
N TYR A 51 23.96 -15.19 7.78
CA TYR A 51 22.89 -14.20 7.74
C TYR A 51 22.30 -13.95 6.34
N GLN A 52 22.33 -14.96 5.48
CA GLN A 52 21.67 -14.91 4.18
C GLN A 52 20.24 -15.45 4.28
N LEU A 53 19.33 -14.88 3.49
CA LEU A 53 17.96 -15.39 3.40
C LEU A 53 17.92 -16.81 2.85
N THR A 54 17.05 -17.62 3.41
CA THR A 54 16.78 -18.99 2.91
C THR A 54 15.54 -18.98 2.01
N GLU A 55 15.32 -20.08 1.26
CA GLU A 55 14.09 -20.29 0.49
C GLU A 55 12.83 -20.20 1.38
N LYS A 56 12.93 -20.58 2.65
CA LYS A 56 11.84 -20.46 3.63
C LYS A 56 11.50 -18.99 3.93
N ALA A 57 12.50 -18.11 4.02
CA ALA A 57 12.29 -16.68 4.19
C ALA A 57 11.61 -16.07 2.99
N GLU A 58 12.05 -16.42 1.77
CA GLU A 58 11.43 -15.95 0.53
C GLU A 58 9.97 -16.42 0.41
N ALA A 59 9.69 -17.66 0.75
CA ALA A 59 8.33 -18.20 0.78
C ALA A 59 7.42 -17.47 1.80
N GLU A 60 7.98 -17.07 2.95
CA GLU A 60 7.22 -16.30 3.96
C GLU A 60 6.92 -14.88 3.48
N PHE A 61 7.86 -14.21 2.80
CA PHE A 61 7.63 -12.92 2.16
C PHE A 61 6.55 -13.04 1.08
N GLU A 62 6.66 -14.02 0.20
CA GLU A 62 5.69 -14.24 -0.89
C GLU A 62 4.29 -14.50 -0.37
N LYS A 63 4.16 -15.28 0.71
CA LYS A 63 2.87 -15.55 1.36
C LYS A 63 2.19 -14.30 1.89
N LYS A 64 2.98 -13.33 2.38
CA LYS A 64 2.51 -12.09 3.01
C LYS A 64 2.49 -10.90 2.06
N ALA A 65 3.05 -11.03 0.88
CA ALA A 65 3.08 -9.98 -0.11
C ALA A 65 1.66 -9.51 -0.46
N PRO A 66 1.41 -8.19 -0.56
CA PRO A 66 0.19 -7.68 -1.14
C PRO A 66 0.01 -8.21 -2.57
N LYS A 67 -1.19 -8.67 -2.90
CA LYS A 67 -1.48 -9.31 -4.19
C LYS A 67 -2.09 -8.33 -5.19
N ASN A 68 -2.86 -7.38 -4.69
CA ASN A 68 -3.61 -6.42 -5.49
C ASN A 68 -3.92 -5.15 -4.71
N ALA A 69 -4.54 -4.20 -5.40
CA ALA A 69 -5.07 -2.99 -4.79
C ALA A 69 -6.51 -2.73 -5.26
N ILE A 70 -7.30 -2.10 -4.39
CA ILE A 70 -8.64 -1.61 -4.67
C ILE A 70 -8.66 -0.11 -4.40
N ILE A 71 -8.91 0.69 -5.44
CA ILE A 71 -9.03 2.15 -5.33
C ILE A 71 -10.50 2.54 -5.31
N LEU A 72 -10.92 3.27 -4.26
CA LEU A 72 -12.30 3.72 -4.09
C LEU A 72 -12.49 5.10 -4.75
N ALA A 73 -13.11 5.14 -5.91
CA ALA A 73 -13.33 6.34 -6.73
C ALA A 73 -14.80 6.60 -7.07
N ALA A 74 -15.76 5.94 -6.41
CA ALA A 74 -17.18 6.01 -6.77
C ALA A 74 -17.90 7.28 -6.30
N GLY A 75 -17.41 7.97 -5.25
CA GLY A 75 -18.08 9.13 -4.64
C GLY A 75 -18.05 10.40 -5.50
N TYR A 76 -18.89 11.40 -5.16
CA TYR A 76 -19.01 12.69 -5.87
C TYR A 76 -17.76 13.58 -5.81
N GLY A 77 -16.80 13.34 -4.91
CA GLY A 77 -15.64 14.21 -4.72
C GLY A 77 -15.99 15.61 -4.20
N ILE A 78 -17.05 15.74 -3.41
CA ILE A 78 -17.57 17.03 -2.89
C ILE A 78 -16.50 17.85 -2.18
N ARG A 79 -15.58 17.18 -1.47
CA ARG A 79 -14.46 17.83 -0.77
C ARG A 79 -13.47 18.52 -1.70
N MET A 80 -13.46 18.16 -2.98
CA MET A 80 -12.57 18.74 -4.00
C MET A 80 -13.29 19.79 -4.88
N MET A 81 -14.57 20.06 -4.63
CA MET A 81 -15.28 21.16 -5.28
C MET A 81 -15.01 22.48 -4.51
N PRO A 82 -14.71 23.63 -5.19
CA PRO A 82 -15.03 23.93 -6.58
C PRO A 82 -13.86 23.80 -7.57
N MET A 83 -12.72 23.23 -7.18
CA MET A 83 -11.49 23.30 -7.98
C MET A 83 -11.57 22.58 -9.33
N ASN A 84 -12.45 21.57 -9.49
CA ASN A 84 -12.58 20.88 -10.77
C ASN A 84 -14.00 20.38 -11.05
N ARG A 85 -14.70 21.05 -11.98
CA ARG A 85 -15.95 20.56 -12.56
C ARG A 85 -15.75 19.64 -13.78
N GLU A 86 -14.56 19.64 -14.35
CA GLU A 86 -14.27 19.02 -15.66
C GLU A 86 -13.27 17.85 -15.60
N VAL A 87 -12.58 17.66 -14.47
CA VAL A 87 -11.55 16.62 -14.32
C VAL A 87 -11.86 15.73 -13.11
N PRO A 88 -11.73 14.39 -13.22
CA PRO A 88 -11.97 13.51 -12.09
C PRO A 88 -10.95 13.78 -10.96
N LYS A 89 -11.51 14.16 -9.83
CA LYS A 89 -10.93 14.20 -8.49
C LYS A 89 -9.42 14.44 -8.36
N GLY A 90 -9.08 15.73 -8.26
CA GLY A 90 -7.80 16.15 -7.70
C GLY A 90 -6.63 16.09 -8.67
N LEU A 91 -6.17 17.31 -9.03
CA LEU A 91 -4.87 17.51 -9.64
C LEU A 91 -3.96 18.14 -8.57
N ILE A 92 -2.78 17.56 -8.37
CA ILE A 92 -1.71 18.21 -7.63
C ILE A 92 -0.55 18.39 -8.61
N ASP A 93 -0.08 19.62 -8.77
CA ASP A 93 0.97 20.02 -9.72
C ASP A 93 0.70 19.56 -11.17
N GLY A 94 -0.61 19.50 -11.57
CA GLY A 94 -1.02 19.07 -12.90
C GLY A 94 -1.13 17.56 -13.10
N GLU A 95 -0.85 16.77 -12.07
CA GLU A 95 -0.94 15.32 -12.08
C GLU A 95 -2.22 14.84 -11.40
N PRO A 96 -3.05 13.96 -12.05
CA PRO A 96 -4.17 13.32 -11.40
C PRO A 96 -3.74 12.44 -10.22
N LEU A 97 -4.37 12.63 -9.05
CA LEU A 97 -4.05 11.84 -7.85
C LEU A 97 -4.15 10.33 -8.09
N ILE A 98 -5.14 9.90 -8.84
CA ILE A 98 -5.35 8.48 -9.13
C ILE A 98 -4.22 7.88 -9.96
N GLU A 99 -3.67 8.62 -10.91
CA GLU A 99 -2.53 8.15 -11.71
C GLU A 99 -1.26 8.03 -10.87
N ARG A 100 -1.05 8.99 -9.96
CA ARG A 100 0.04 8.91 -8.99
C ARG A 100 -0.06 7.67 -8.12
N LEU A 101 -1.25 7.37 -7.57
CA LEU A 101 -1.48 6.17 -6.77
C LEU A 101 -1.20 4.89 -7.57
N ILE A 102 -1.66 4.83 -8.82
CA ILE A 102 -1.41 3.67 -9.69
C ILE A 102 0.09 3.50 -9.94
N ARG A 103 0.81 4.58 -10.25
CA ARG A 103 2.27 4.50 -10.46
C ARG A 103 3.00 4.05 -9.20
N GLN A 104 2.66 4.58 -8.02
CA GLN A 104 3.24 4.16 -6.75
C GLN A 104 2.97 2.68 -6.45
N LEU A 105 1.77 2.16 -6.77
CA LEU A 105 1.46 0.74 -6.68
C LEU A 105 2.30 -0.10 -7.65
N HIS A 106 2.45 0.34 -8.90
CA HIS A 106 3.31 -0.33 -9.89
C HIS A 106 4.78 -0.36 -9.46
N GLU A 107 5.31 0.74 -8.92
CA GLU A 107 6.67 0.80 -8.33
C GLU A 107 6.84 -0.21 -7.19
N ALA A 108 5.81 -0.40 -6.37
CA ALA A 108 5.77 -1.45 -5.35
C ALA A 108 5.55 -2.87 -5.93
N GLY A 109 5.40 -3.01 -7.26
CA GLY A 109 5.21 -4.28 -7.95
C GLY A 109 3.79 -4.83 -7.86
N ILE A 110 2.79 -3.97 -7.62
CA ILE A 110 1.37 -4.32 -7.54
C ILE A 110 0.71 -3.84 -8.82
N PHE A 111 0.43 -4.78 -9.73
CA PHE A 111 -0.11 -4.50 -11.07
C PHE A 111 -1.61 -4.86 -11.19
N GLN A 112 -2.13 -5.72 -10.31
CA GLN A 112 -3.54 -6.04 -10.29
C GLN A 112 -4.29 -4.97 -9.49
N ILE A 113 -4.95 -4.03 -10.18
CA ILE A 113 -5.62 -2.89 -9.58
C ILE A 113 -7.07 -2.84 -10.03
N ASP A 114 -7.99 -2.90 -9.08
CA ASP A 114 -9.41 -2.67 -9.28
C ASP A 114 -9.76 -1.23 -8.87
N ILE A 115 -10.41 -0.47 -9.72
CA ILE A 115 -10.88 0.87 -9.41
C ILE A 115 -12.40 0.85 -9.38
N ILE A 116 -12.99 1.16 -8.22
CA ILE A 116 -14.44 1.23 -8.08
C ILE A 116 -14.88 2.65 -8.42
N VAL A 117 -15.57 2.78 -9.55
CA VAL A 117 -16.05 4.04 -10.12
C VAL A 117 -17.56 4.18 -10.00
N GLY A 118 -18.05 5.41 -10.01
CA GLY A 118 -19.49 5.70 -9.93
C GLY A 118 -19.81 7.00 -10.66
N PHE A 119 -19.73 8.13 -9.96
CA PHE A 119 -19.92 9.45 -10.56
C PHE A 119 -18.86 9.73 -11.62
N MET A 120 -19.26 10.18 -12.82
CA MET A 120 -18.38 10.48 -13.96
C MET A 120 -17.44 9.33 -14.34
N LYS A 121 -17.92 8.08 -14.28
CA LYS A 121 -17.12 6.86 -14.55
C LYS A 121 -16.40 6.89 -15.91
N GLU A 122 -16.98 7.55 -16.91
CA GLU A 122 -16.42 7.67 -18.26
C GLU A 122 -15.05 8.37 -18.26
N GLN A 123 -14.80 9.23 -17.28
CA GLN A 123 -13.52 9.94 -17.13
C GLN A 123 -12.39 9.05 -16.59
N TYR A 124 -12.67 7.82 -16.21
CA TYR A 124 -11.67 6.85 -15.74
C TYR A 124 -11.37 5.78 -16.79
N GLU A 125 -12.09 5.74 -17.90
CA GLU A 125 -11.97 4.66 -18.91
C GLU A 125 -10.57 4.60 -19.54
N TYR A 126 -9.91 5.75 -19.72
CA TYR A 126 -8.54 5.82 -20.24
C TYR A 126 -7.51 5.07 -19.39
N LEU A 127 -7.77 4.92 -18.09
CA LEU A 127 -6.88 4.20 -17.16
C LEU A 127 -6.78 2.71 -17.51
N ILE A 128 -7.79 2.14 -18.16
CA ILE A 128 -7.77 0.74 -18.62
C ILE A 128 -6.65 0.56 -19.64
N ASP A 129 -6.58 1.44 -20.63
CA ASP A 129 -5.61 1.33 -21.72
C ASP A 129 -4.19 1.77 -21.29
N GLU A 130 -4.09 2.84 -20.48
CA GLU A 130 -2.81 3.41 -20.10
C GLU A 130 -2.12 2.64 -18.97
N TYR A 131 -2.90 2.11 -18.00
CA TYR A 131 -2.36 1.50 -16.78
C TYR A 131 -2.78 0.04 -16.59
N GLN A 132 -3.59 -0.52 -17.49
CA GLN A 132 -4.07 -1.91 -17.44
C GLN A 132 -4.84 -2.24 -16.16
N VAL A 133 -5.60 -1.27 -15.64
CA VAL A 133 -6.44 -1.43 -14.46
C VAL A 133 -7.82 -1.99 -14.84
N ASN A 134 -8.55 -2.53 -13.85
CA ASN A 134 -9.92 -2.97 -14.02
C ASN A 134 -10.89 -1.97 -13.39
N LEU A 135 -11.97 -1.60 -14.09
CA LEU A 135 -13.01 -0.73 -13.57
C LEU A 135 -14.23 -1.54 -13.11
N ILE A 136 -14.62 -1.34 -11.86
CA ILE A 136 -15.84 -1.90 -11.26
C ILE A 136 -16.85 -0.76 -11.08
N VAL A 137 -17.99 -0.84 -11.76
CA VAL A 137 -19.01 0.23 -11.72
C VAL A 137 -19.96 0.04 -10.54
N ASN A 138 -19.94 0.98 -9.60
CA ASN A 138 -20.96 1.11 -8.57
C ASN A 138 -22.13 1.96 -9.10
N ARG A 139 -23.23 1.32 -9.45
CA ARG A 139 -24.44 2.02 -9.94
C ARG A 139 -25.24 2.71 -8.84
N GLU A 140 -24.99 2.34 -7.59
CA GLU A 140 -25.70 2.83 -6.40
C GLU A 140 -24.85 3.83 -5.59
N TYR A 141 -23.81 4.42 -6.21
CA TYR A 141 -22.85 5.34 -5.59
C TYR A 141 -23.51 6.54 -4.89
N ALA A 142 -24.71 6.95 -5.37
CA ALA A 142 -25.45 8.07 -4.81
C ALA A 142 -26.22 7.73 -3.52
N GLN A 143 -26.46 6.44 -3.27
CA GLN A 143 -27.30 5.95 -2.18
C GLN A 143 -26.51 5.39 -1.01
N TYR A 144 -25.33 4.87 -1.28
CA TYR A 144 -24.51 4.15 -0.31
C TYR A 144 -23.10 4.72 -0.23
N ASN A 145 -22.42 4.38 0.87
CA ASN A 145 -21.06 4.84 1.18
C ASN A 145 -19.95 3.93 0.59
N ASN A 146 -18.70 4.24 0.93
CA ASN A 146 -17.51 3.51 0.49
C ASN A 146 -17.53 2.02 0.87
N LEU A 147 -18.19 1.63 1.96
CA LEU A 147 -18.27 0.22 2.36
C LEU A 147 -19.11 -0.60 1.37
N HIS A 148 -20.20 -0.01 0.85
CA HIS A 148 -20.97 -0.65 -0.22
C HIS A 148 -20.15 -0.75 -1.51
N SER A 149 -19.40 0.31 -1.85
CA SER A 149 -18.46 0.26 -2.99
C SER A 149 -17.46 -0.88 -2.83
N LEU A 150 -16.82 -1.00 -1.67
CA LEU A 150 -15.87 -2.07 -1.39
C LEU A 150 -16.50 -3.48 -1.49
N ALA A 151 -17.77 -3.62 -1.08
CA ALA A 151 -18.48 -4.91 -1.16
C ALA A 151 -18.62 -5.43 -2.59
N LEU A 152 -18.58 -4.56 -3.61
CA LEU A 152 -18.60 -4.98 -5.02
C LEU A 152 -17.31 -5.71 -5.45
N ALA A 153 -16.21 -5.46 -4.75
CA ALA A 153 -14.92 -6.10 -5.01
C ALA A 153 -14.56 -7.15 -3.92
N LYS A 154 -15.52 -7.60 -3.11
CA LYS A 154 -15.28 -8.48 -1.95
C LYS A 154 -14.51 -9.76 -2.29
N ASP A 155 -14.76 -10.33 -3.46
CA ASP A 155 -14.15 -11.59 -3.89
C ASP A 155 -12.68 -11.41 -4.30
N ASN A 156 -12.25 -10.15 -4.51
CA ASN A 156 -10.88 -9.78 -4.83
C ASN A 156 -10.08 -9.38 -3.58
N ILE A 157 -10.71 -9.35 -2.39
CA ILE A 157 -10.03 -8.99 -1.15
C ILE A 157 -9.21 -10.18 -0.63
N SER A 158 -7.91 -9.96 -0.51
CA SER A 158 -6.94 -10.89 0.07
C SER A 158 -5.91 -10.10 0.88
N ASN A 159 -4.62 -10.25 0.64
CA ASN A 159 -3.60 -9.27 1.03
C ASN A 159 -3.69 -8.09 0.06
N THR A 160 -4.54 -7.12 0.35
CA THR A 160 -5.00 -6.09 -0.59
C THR A 160 -4.80 -4.69 0.00
N TYR A 161 -4.23 -3.79 -0.77
CA TYR A 161 -4.29 -2.36 -0.43
C TYR A 161 -5.68 -1.80 -0.79
N ILE A 162 -6.33 -1.14 0.16
CA ILE A 162 -7.61 -0.46 -0.04
C ILE A 162 -7.39 1.03 0.17
N ILE A 163 -7.59 1.83 -0.88
CA ILE A 163 -7.13 3.22 -0.93
C ILE A 163 -8.27 4.11 -1.46
N PRO A 164 -8.62 5.21 -0.78
CA PRO A 164 -9.43 6.27 -1.38
C PRO A 164 -8.66 6.99 -2.48
N CYS A 165 -9.31 7.36 -3.58
CA CYS A 165 -8.67 7.98 -4.74
C CYS A 165 -8.22 9.44 -4.49
N ASP A 166 -8.59 10.04 -3.37
CA ASP A 166 -8.29 11.41 -2.95
C ASP A 166 -7.12 11.50 -1.94
N VAL A 167 -6.33 10.43 -1.82
CA VAL A 167 -5.12 10.41 -0.99
C VAL A 167 -3.91 10.84 -1.82
N TRP A 168 -3.11 11.73 -1.24
CA TRP A 168 -1.80 12.11 -1.78
C TRP A 168 -0.69 11.75 -0.81
N CYS A 169 0.36 11.11 -1.32
CA CYS A 169 1.56 10.79 -0.57
C CYS A 169 2.79 11.27 -1.35
N GLU A 170 3.63 12.08 -0.70
CA GLU A 170 4.88 12.56 -1.31
C GLU A 170 5.83 11.40 -1.61
N GLN A 171 6.05 10.55 -0.60
CA GLN A 171 6.82 9.32 -0.75
C GLN A 171 5.88 8.14 -0.99
N ASN A 172 6.36 7.14 -1.72
CA ASN A 172 5.58 5.93 -1.96
C ASN A 172 5.35 5.16 -0.65
N PRO A 173 4.08 5.02 -0.18
CA PRO A 173 3.78 4.32 1.07
C PRO A 173 3.63 2.81 0.89
N PHE A 174 3.63 2.31 -0.36
CA PHE A 174 3.37 0.91 -0.67
C PHE A 174 4.64 0.08 -0.68
N SER A 175 4.53 -1.17 -0.25
CA SER A 175 5.64 -2.12 -0.17
C SER A 175 5.23 -3.49 -0.74
N LYS A 176 6.22 -4.23 -1.23
CA LYS A 176 6.05 -5.65 -1.60
C LYS A 176 5.96 -6.58 -0.40
N ARG A 177 6.32 -6.10 0.80
CA ARG A 177 6.49 -6.92 2.00
C ARG A 177 5.74 -6.31 3.16
N GLU A 178 4.54 -6.83 3.43
CA GLU A 178 3.71 -6.41 4.54
C GLU A 178 3.53 -7.57 5.53
N LEU A 179 3.90 -7.36 6.78
CA LEU A 179 3.76 -8.39 7.81
C LEU A 179 2.30 -8.50 8.30
N TYR A 180 1.64 -7.37 8.45
CA TYR A 180 0.31 -7.25 9.04
C TYR A 180 -0.44 -6.05 8.45
N SER A 181 -1.74 -6.02 8.66
CA SER A 181 -2.57 -4.88 8.24
C SER A 181 -2.19 -3.61 9.02
N TRP A 182 -2.14 -2.50 8.31
CA TRP A 182 -1.92 -1.17 8.88
C TRP A 182 -2.91 -0.16 8.31
N TYR A 183 -3.02 0.97 8.96
CA TYR A 183 -3.86 2.07 8.52
C TYR A 183 -3.07 3.37 8.54
N MET A 184 -3.15 4.12 7.45
CA MET A 184 -2.48 5.42 7.33
C MET A 184 -3.22 6.46 8.16
N VAL A 185 -2.48 7.22 8.97
CA VAL A 185 -2.97 8.33 9.78
C VAL A 185 -2.12 9.57 9.53
N THR A 186 -2.65 10.75 9.84
CA THR A 186 -1.92 12.01 9.83
C THR A 186 -1.81 12.57 11.24
N ASP A 187 -0.69 13.21 11.54
CA ASP A 187 -0.46 13.91 12.82
C ASP A 187 -0.95 15.38 12.78
N LEU A 188 -1.60 15.80 11.68
CA LEU A 188 -2.18 17.15 11.59
C LEU A 188 -3.25 17.36 12.65
N VAL A 189 -3.12 18.43 13.43
CA VAL A 189 -4.07 18.83 14.47
C VAL A 189 -5.33 19.41 13.80
N ASP A 190 -6.50 19.18 14.40
CA ASP A 190 -7.83 19.51 13.84
C ASP A 190 -8.01 20.96 13.39
N ASP A 191 -7.24 21.92 13.94
CA ASP A 191 -7.34 23.34 13.63
C ASP A 191 -6.90 23.73 12.20
N GLU A 192 -6.28 22.82 11.44
CA GLU A 192 -5.84 23.07 10.06
C GLU A 192 -6.72 22.38 9.00
N ARG A 193 -7.80 21.70 9.39
CA ARG A 193 -8.67 20.94 8.50
C ARG A 193 -9.80 21.78 7.85
N ASP A 194 -9.97 23.01 8.28
CA ASP A 194 -11.06 23.92 7.86
C ASP A 194 -10.59 25.01 6.89
N VAL A 195 -9.56 24.75 6.07
CA VAL A 195 -9.13 25.70 5.02
C VAL A 195 -9.46 25.17 3.64
#